data_44ca788c196ef9b61dd6cd298d68bbb8
#
_entry.id   44ca788c196ef9b61dd6cd298d68bbb8
#
_cell.length_a   1.000
_cell.length_b   1.000
_cell.length_c   1.000
_cell.angle_alpha   90.00
_cell.angle_beta   90.00
_cell.angle_gamma   90.00
#
_symmetry.space_group_name_H-M   'P 1'
#
loop_
_entity.id
_entity.type
_entity.pdbx_description
1 polymer ?
#
loop_
_entity_poly.entity_id
_entity_poly.type
_entity_poly.pdbx_seq_one_letter_code
_entity_poly.pdbx_strand_id
1 'polypeptide(L)'
;MKIKNIIYMGSLMLASVAILASCSDQLDTLPDNRTTLDTPKKIAGLLVTAYPDRTPTLFNEWMSDNTDYMGRDNSLGSRGNDQYFFWQEQTEGGNDSPEQVWMFYYDGVYKANEALSAIEKQGGAKNEQLSNSKGEALLLRAYNHFILSNEFCRPYNGKTSQTDPGLYYATGIADFTAAAEQSNRGTVADFYAKIAADIEAGIPLINDTYEVPKYHFNKQAAYAFATRFYLYYEKWEKAKEYADKLLGSNPAAYLRDYKTLQAMPLSNSDQAVKIAEAYCSASAGCNLLVQTSVSSAGMALAPWVSNKRYTLTNYLANTELFMSSNIWGSAANTIWKPFTANQGEADFALLMKLPREIQIINTTTGTGFLRTLNVDFTMDEALLNRAEAEIMLGQNDAACADMNTWMHNYFNTSVTLTPSSVQAYFNSVPYAYADADKMVPSFKKHISPRFTIDAEGSVQESLLQCLLNFRRIETVHQGLRWMDIRRYNIEIPRRLIGADGKPSKNLDWLEKDDPRQTVQIPQSIREAGVEGNPTKSAVPNAILVNPSAYSGPGFSVVNQYPAQAGAHTF
;
A
#
# COMPACT_ATOMS: atom_id res chain seq x y z
N MET A 1 -84.96 -15.12 17.76
CA MET A 1 -83.77 -14.32 17.81
C MET A 1 -82.56 -15.11 18.34
N LYS A 2 -82.26 -16.29 17.81
CA LYS A 2 -81.12 -17.09 18.29
C LYS A 2 -80.38 -17.89 17.18
N ILE A 3 -80.85 -17.93 15.95
CA ILE A 3 -80.18 -18.65 14.87
C ILE A 3 -79.27 -17.72 14.00
N LYS A 4 -79.61 -16.44 13.87
CA LYS A 4 -78.79 -15.51 13.10
C LYS A 4 -77.40 -15.17 13.75
N ASN A 5 -77.32 -15.26 15.06
CA ASN A 5 -76.09 -14.93 15.76
C ASN A 5 -75.03 -16.09 15.74
N ILE A 6 -75.46 -17.30 15.51
CA ILE A 6 -74.56 -18.45 15.40
C ILE A 6 -73.93 -18.53 14.01
N ILE A 7 -74.59 -18.05 12.96
CA ILE A 7 -74.01 -17.97 11.61
C ILE A 7 -72.97 -16.87 11.50
N TYR A 8 -73.15 -15.73 12.19
CA TYR A 8 -72.17 -14.66 12.22
C TYR A 8 -70.91 -15.01 13.04
N MET A 9 -71.00 -15.80 14.09
CA MET A 9 -69.86 -16.29 14.84
C MET A 9 -69.06 -17.37 14.09
N GLY A 10 -69.73 -18.23 13.31
CA GLY A 10 -69.07 -19.23 12.47
C GLY A 10 -68.29 -18.61 11.29
N SER A 11 -68.88 -17.58 10.67
CA SER A 11 -68.19 -16.87 9.57
C SER A 11 -67.03 -15.99 10.03
N LEU A 12 -67.05 -15.48 11.26
CA LEU A 12 -65.90 -14.74 11.81
C LEU A 12 -64.73 -15.67 12.20
N MET A 13 -65.00 -16.89 12.66
CA MET A 13 -63.97 -17.89 12.96
C MET A 13 -63.33 -18.46 11.69
N LEU A 14 -64.08 -18.66 10.59
CA LEU A 14 -63.51 -19.10 9.32
C LEU A 14 -62.66 -17.97 8.65
N ALA A 15 -63.04 -16.71 8.82
CA ALA A 15 -62.28 -15.58 8.30
C ALA A 15 -60.95 -15.37 9.07
N SER A 16 -60.92 -15.64 10.38
CA SER A 16 -59.70 -15.55 11.19
C SER A 16 -58.71 -16.70 10.94
N VAL A 17 -59.14 -17.87 10.52
CA VAL A 17 -58.25 -18.99 10.15
C VAL A 17 -57.67 -18.80 8.74
N ALA A 18 -58.38 -18.14 7.82
CA ALA A 18 -57.86 -17.84 6.49
C ALA A 18 -56.79 -16.72 6.49
N ILE A 19 -56.78 -15.84 7.50
CA ILE A 19 -55.76 -14.78 7.65
C ILE A 19 -54.47 -15.33 8.27
N LEU A 20 -54.50 -16.46 8.99
CA LEU A 20 -53.31 -17.09 9.56
C LEU A 20 -52.56 -18.01 8.57
N ALA A 21 -53.19 -18.38 7.45
CA ALA A 21 -52.54 -19.19 6.41
C ALA A 21 -51.83 -18.36 5.34
N SER A 22 -51.98 -17.01 5.35
CA SER A 22 -51.35 -16.13 4.37
C SER A 22 -50.01 -15.52 4.83
N CYS A 23 -49.51 -15.86 6.02
CA CYS A 23 -48.27 -15.33 6.56
C CYS A 23 -47.06 -16.27 6.50
N SER A 24 -47.23 -17.49 5.93
CA SER A 24 -46.10 -18.43 5.82
C SER A 24 -45.13 -18.06 4.70
N ASP A 25 -45.61 -17.46 3.60
CA ASP A 25 -44.74 -17.04 2.48
C ASP A 25 -43.92 -15.74 2.74
N GLN A 26 -44.28 -14.96 3.78
CA GLN A 26 -43.49 -13.80 4.18
C GLN A 26 -42.48 -14.09 5.31
N LEU A 27 -42.58 -15.24 5.95
CA LEU A 27 -41.61 -15.68 6.96
C LEU A 27 -40.44 -16.45 6.35
N ASP A 28 -40.55 -16.90 5.09
CA ASP A 28 -39.48 -17.49 4.31
C ASP A 28 -38.64 -16.44 3.54
N THR A 29 -39.07 -15.20 3.48
CA THR A 29 -38.18 -14.09 3.08
C THR A 29 -37.32 -13.75 4.27
N LEU A 30 -36.04 -14.09 4.18
CA LEU A 30 -35.00 -13.64 5.13
C LEU A 30 -35.21 -12.16 5.44
N PRO A 31 -35.35 -11.74 6.71
CA PRO A 31 -35.57 -10.34 7.09
C PRO A 31 -34.33 -9.47 6.90
N ASP A 32 -33.44 -9.82 6.00
CA ASP A 32 -32.15 -9.22 5.79
C ASP A 32 -31.99 -8.90 4.30
N ASN A 33 -31.61 -7.66 4.00
CA ASN A 33 -31.24 -7.18 2.66
C ASN A 33 -30.00 -7.88 2.08
N ARG A 34 -29.62 -9.05 2.58
CA ARG A 34 -28.50 -9.82 2.05
C ARG A 34 -28.88 -10.39 0.69
N THR A 35 -28.21 -9.90 -0.32
CA THR A 35 -28.30 -10.44 -1.67
C THR A 35 -27.82 -11.88 -1.65
N THR A 36 -28.69 -12.84 -1.97
CA THR A 36 -28.28 -14.25 -2.13
C THR A 36 -27.29 -14.37 -3.30
N LEU A 37 -26.15 -15.03 -3.06
CA LEU A 37 -25.09 -15.24 -4.07
C LEU A 37 -25.41 -16.45 -4.96
N ASP A 38 -26.56 -16.42 -5.61
CA ASP A 38 -27.14 -17.52 -6.38
C ASP A 38 -26.78 -17.50 -7.88
N THR A 39 -26.13 -16.44 -8.35
CA THR A 39 -25.71 -16.34 -9.75
C THR A 39 -24.24 -15.93 -9.86
N PRO A 40 -23.53 -16.34 -10.95
CA PRO A 40 -22.15 -15.92 -11.19
C PRO A 40 -21.97 -14.40 -11.21
N LYS A 41 -22.96 -13.66 -11.75
CA LYS A 41 -22.93 -12.19 -11.81
C LYS A 41 -22.94 -11.55 -10.40
N LYS A 42 -23.75 -12.11 -9.47
CA LYS A 42 -23.80 -11.61 -8.09
C LYS A 42 -22.50 -11.91 -7.33
N ILE A 43 -21.88 -13.07 -7.59
CA ILE A 43 -20.58 -13.43 -7.02
C ILE A 43 -19.49 -12.47 -7.55
N ALA A 44 -19.43 -12.22 -8.85
CA ALA A 44 -18.51 -11.23 -9.42
C ALA A 44 -18.74 -9.83 -8.84
N GLY A 45 -20.01 -9.42 -8.63
CA GLY A 45 -20.34 -8.15 -7.97
C GLY A 45 -19.86 -8.07 -6.51
N LEU A 46 -19.92 -9.17 -5.76
CA LEU A 46 -19.34 -9.22 -4.41
C LEU A 46 -17.83 -9.03 -4.43
N LEU A 47 -17.12 -9.66 -5.38
CA LEU A 47 -15.66 -9.57 -5.49
C LEU A 47 -15.16 -8.14 -5.75
N VAL A 48 -15.94 -7.29 -6.42
CA VAL A 48 -15.63 -5.86 -6.56
C VAL A 48 -15.48 -5.18 -5.19
N THR A 49 -16.26 -5.61 -4.21
CA THR A 49 -16.22 -5.05 -2.85
C THR A 49 -15.19 -5.73 -1.94
N ALA A 50 -14.51 -6.76 -2.41
CA ALA A 50 -13.43 -7.44 -1.67
C ALA A 50 -12.06 -6.77 -1.87
N TYR A 51 -11.96 -5.80 -2.79
CA TYR A 51 -10.83 -4.88 -2.84
C TYR A 51 -10.96 -3.88 -1.68
N PRO A 52 -9.91 -3.70 -0.85
CA PRO A 52 -10.01 -2.88 0.34
C PRO A 52 -10.23 -1.41 0.00
N ASP A 53 -11.20 -0.78 0.66
CA ASP A 53 -11.47 0.66 0.53
C ASP A 53 -10.57 1.51 1.45
N ARG A 54 -9.39 1.01 1.77
CA ARG A 54 -8.33 1.66 2.57
C ARG A 54 -6.98 1.29 2.00
N THR A 55 -5.97 2.11 2.29
CA THR A 55 -4.61 1.88 1.83
C THR A 55 -3.60 2.25 2.91
N PRO A 56 -2.51 1.50 3.09
CA PRO A 56 -1.41 1.86 4.00
C PRO A 56 -0.48 2.94 3.41
N THR A 57 -0.71 3.39 2.19
CA THR A 57 0.21 4.25 1.43
C THR A 57 0.70 5.46 2.23
N LEU A 58 -0.21 6.18 2.90
CA LEU A 58 0.14 7.44 3.55
C LEU A 58 1.04 7.22 4.77
N PHE A 59 0.68 6.32 5.67
CA PHE A 59 1.50 6.10 6.85
C PHE A 59 2.83 5.41 6.50
N ASN A 60 2.86 4.51 5.51
CA ASN A 60 4.10 3.92 5.02
C ASN A 60 5.04 4.94 4.39
N GLU A 61 4.50 5.92 3.66
CA GLU A 61 5.32 7.01 3.12
C GLU A 61 5.92 7.85 4.25
N TRP A 62 5.15 8.19 5.27
CA TRP A 62 5.65 8.95 6.43
C TRP A 62 6.57 8.13 7.33
N MET A 63 6.41 6.81 7.42
CA MET A 63 7.31 5.92 8.15
C MET A 63 8.64 5.71 7.42
N SER A 64 8.70 5.97 6.11
CA SER A 64 9.90 5.80 5.29
C SER A 64 10.88 6.98 5.40
N ASP A 65 12.02 6.85 4.75
CA ASP A 65 13.02 7.91 4.60
C ASP A 65 12.74 8.86 3.41
N ASN A 66 11.54 8.77 2.82
CA ASN A 66 11.06 9.74 1.83
C ASN A 66 10.49 11.01 2.47
N THR A 67 10.49 11.10 3.79
CA THR A 67 9.83 12.17 4.53
C THR A 67 10.76 12.78 5.55
N ASP A 68 10.86 14.12 5.54
CA ASP A 68 11.51 14.92 6.56
C ASP A 68 10.49 15.69 7.40
N TYR A 69 10.92 16.21 8.56
CA TYR A 69 10.15 17.04 9.47
C TYR A 69 10.47 18.51 9.28
N MET A 70 9.45 19.31 8.94
CA MET A 70 9.56 20.75 8.67
C MET A 70 9.38 21.64 9.92
N GLY A 71 9.26 21.03 11.11
CA GLY A 71 9.09 21.77 12.36
C GLY A 71 7.63 21.93 12.79
N ARG A 72 7.46 22.33 14.07
CA ARG A 72 6.13 22.44 14.71
C ARG A 72 5.28 23.60 14.19
N ASP A 73 5.92 24.62 13.64
CA ASP A 73 5.22 25.80 13.13
C ASP A 73 4.49 25.49 11.82
N ASN A 74 4.79 24.36 11.18
CA ASN A 74 4.02 23.85 10.05
C ASN A 74 2.75 23.13 10.54
N SER A 75 1.61 23.73 10.27
CA SER A 75 0.33 23.39 10.91
C SER A 75 -0.34 22.13 10.36
N LEU A 76 0.02 21.67 9.16
CA LEU A 76 -0.59 20.48 8.56
C LEU A 76 0.02 19.20 9.12
N GLY A 77 -0.43 18.85 10.29
CA GLY A 77 -0.10 17.63 10.99
C GLY A 77 -1.13 17.34 12.07
N SER A 78 -1.22 16.08 12.46
CA SER A 78 -2.00 15.63 13.60
C SER A 78 -1.09 14.80 14.50
N ARG A 79 -1.57 14.48 15.69
CA ARG A 79 -0.85 13.55 16.58
C ARG A 79 -0.63 12.20 15.89
N GLY A 80 -1.62 11.70 15.14
CA GLY A 80 -1.47 10.50 14.36
C GLY A 80 -0.32 10.57 13.35
N ASN A 81 -0.18 11.70 12.65
CA ASN A 81 0.92 11.92 11.70
C ASN A 81 2.28 11.92 12.41
N ASP A 82 2.35 12.54 13.60
CA ASP A 82 3.56 12.53 14.42
C ASP A 82 3.92 11.09 14.84
N GLN A 83 2.91 10.29 15.22
CA GLN A 83 3.11 8.89 15.60
C GLN A 83 3.64 8.05 14.43
N TYR A 84 3.14 8.24 13.20
CA TYR A 84 3.70 7.57 12.03
C TYR A 84 5.15 7.98 11.77
N PHE A 85 5.39 9.27 11.72
CA PHE A 85 6.73 9.77 11.43
C PHE A 85 7.77 9.29 12.44
N PHE A 86 7.43 9.19 13.72
CA PHE A 86 8.34 8.73 14.77
C PHE A 86 8.19 7.25 15.12
N TRP A 87 7.54 6.45 14.26
CA TRP A 87 7.33 5.01 14.43
C TRP A 87 6.72 4.63 15.78
N GLN A 88 5.79 5.41 16.27
CA GLN A 88 5.11 5.17 17.52
C GLN A 88 3.81 4.39 17.34
N GLU A 89 3.35 3.77 18.42
CA GLU A 89 2.05 3.14 18.45
C GLU A 89 0.96 4.18 18.16
N GLN A 90 0.07 3.82 17.23
CA GLN A 90 -1.07 4.65 16.86
C GLN A 90 -2.13 4.64 17.95
N THR A 91 -2.49 5.83 18.42
CA THR A 91 -3.60 6.05 19.39
C THR A 91 -4.72 6.90 18.80
N GLU A 92 -4.52 7.42 17.61
CA GLU A 92 -5.50 8.25 16.90
C GLU A 92 -6.18 7.43 15.80
N GLY A 93 -7.51 7.50 15.74
CA GLY A 93 -8.29 6.93 14.63
C GLY A 93 -8.22 7.80 13.37
N GLY A 94 -8.71 7.27 12.27
CA GLY A 94 -8.81 7.97 10.99
C GLY A 94 -8.78 7.01 9.81
N ASN A 95 -9.18 7.48 8.65
CA ASN A 95 -9.30 6.63 7.44
C ASN A 95 -7.97 6.01 7.00
N ASP A 96 -6.86 6.65 7.28
CA ASP A 96 -5.51 6.18 6.97
C ASP A 96 -4.85 5.48 8.17
N SER A 97 -5.61 5.07 9.21
CA SER A 97 -5.04 4.41 10.38
C SER A 97 -4.75 2.92 10.16
N PRO A 98 -3.76 2.33 10.87
CA PRO A 98 -3.53 0.90 10.84
C PRO A 98 -4.76 0.07 11.23
N GLU A 99 -5.60 0.55 12.15
CA GLU A 99 -6.85 -0.11 12.52
C GLU A 99 -7.80 -0.21 11.33
N GLN A 100 -7.93 0.86 10.53
CA GLN A 100 -8.76 0.82 9.33
C GLN A 100 -8.17 -0.11 8.26
N VAL A 101 -6.86 -0.13 8.09
CA VAL A 101 -6.20 -1.11 7.22
C VAL A 101 -6.49 -2.53 7.70
N TRP A 102 -6.33 -2.83 8.99
CA TRP A 102 -6.66 -4.14 9.55
C TRP A 102 -8.11 -4.55 9.23
N MET A 103 -9.06 -3.68 9.57
CA MET A 103 -10.50 -3.97 9.40
C MET A 103 -10.88 -4.20 7.94
N PHE A 104 -10.47 -3.32 7.04
CA PHE A 104 -10.90 -3.39 5.64
C PHE A 104 -10.20 -4.49 4.84
N TYR A 105 -8.97 -4.83 5.19
CA TYR A 105 -8.29 -5.96 4.54
C TYR A 105 -8.85 -7.30 5.02
N TYR A 106 -9.16 -7.47 6.30
CA TYR A 106 -9.86 -8.66 6.76
C TYR A 106 -11.32 -8.73 6.26
N ASP A 107 -12.01 -7.61 6.09
CA ASP A 107 -13.32 -7.57 5.42
C ASP A 107 -13.21 -8.04 3.95
N GLY A 108 -12.15 -7.65 3.24
CA GLY A 108 -11.84 -8.15 1.92
C GLY A 108 -11.61 -9.68 1.90
N VAL A 109 -10.89 -10.21 2.90
CA VAL A 109 -10.72 -11.66 3.08
C VAL A 109 -12.06 -12.36 3.32
N TYR A 110 -12.92 -11.80 4.19
CA TYR A 110 -14.25 -12.32 4.46
C TYR A 110 -15.08 -12.44 3.18
N LYS A 111 -15.15 -11.36 2.39
CA LYS A 111 -15.89 -11.34 1.12
C LYS A 111 -15.34 -12.31 0.09
N ALA A 112 -14.02 -12.46 0.01
CA ALA A 112 -13.38 -13.47 -0.83
C ALA A 112 -13.81 -14.90 -0.40
N ASN A 113 -13.85 -15.18 0.90
CA ASN A 113 -14.31 -16.47 1.44
C ASN A 113 -15.81 -16.69 1.19
N GLU A 114 -16.65 -15.64 1.29
CA GLU A 114 -18.07 -15.73 0.90
C GLU A 114 -18.24 -16.10 -0.58
N ALA A 115 -17.48 -15.47 -1.47
CA ALA A 115 -17.48 -15.76 -2.89
C ALA A 115 -17.04 -17.22 -3.15
N LEU A 116 -15.95 -17.68 -2.53
CA LEU A 116 -15.49 -19.07 -2.63
C LEU A 116 -16.55 -20.06 -2.16
N SER A 117 -17.18 -19.80 -1.01
CA SER A 117 -18.27 -20.64 -0.49
C SER A 117 -19.47 -20.70 -1.44
N ALA A 118 -19.85 -19.55 -2.02
CA ALA A 118 -20.95 -19.49 -2.98
C ALA A 118 -20.63 -20.23 -4.28
N ILE A 119 -19.40 -20.16 -4.76
CA ILE A 119 -18.94 -20.90 -5.94
C ILE A 119 -19.02 -22.41 -5.68
N GLU A 120 -18.54 -22.89 -4.53
CA GLU A 120 -18.63 -24.32 -4.19
C GLU A 120 -20.08 -24.80 -4.09
N LYS A 121 -20.99 -24.01 -3.51
CA LYS A 121 -22.45 -24.33 -3.47
C LYS A 121 -23.07 -24.40 -4.87
N GLN A 122 -22.53 -23.72 -5.85
CA GLN A 122 -22.96 -23.79 -7.26
C GLN A 122 -22.30 -24.95 -8.03
N GLY A 123 -21.50 -25.80 -7.40
CA GLY A 123 -20.79 -26.93 -8.00
C GLY A 123 -19.39 -26.61 -8.50
N GLY A 124 -18.75 -25.63 -7.90
CA GLY A 124 -17.35 -25.25 -8.19
C GLY A 124 -17.18 -24.41 -9.46
N ALA A 125 -15.97 -24.34 -9.98
CA ALA A 125 -15.57 -23.57 -11.16
C ALA A 125 -16.00 -24.24 -12.48
N LYS A 126 -17.28 -24.54 -12.63
CA LYS A 126 -17.84 -25.35 -13.73
C LYS A 126 -17.98 -24.61 -15.08
N ASN A 127 -17.79 -23.33 -15.11
CA ASN A 127 -17.79 -22.50 -16.33
C ASN A 127 -16.74 -21.38 -16.22
N GLU A 128 -16.48 -20.70 -17.33
CA GLU A 128 -15.45 -19.66 -17.40
C GLU A 128 -15.66 -18.53 -16.39
N GLN A 129 -16.89 -18.08 -16.19
CA GLN A 129 -17.20 -16.98 -15.27
C GLN A 129 -16.95 -17.37 -13.81
N LEU A 130 -17.41 -18.57 -13.39
CA LEU A 130 -17.14 -19.08 -12.04
C LEU A 130 -15.67 -19.43 -11.84
N SER A 131 -14.99 -19.93 -12.88
CA SER A 131 -13.54 -20.16 -12.85
C SER A 131 -12.78 -18.84 -12.60
N ASN A 132 -13.09 -17.81 -13.38
CA ASN A 132 -12.48 -16.49 -13.22
C ASN A 132 -12.76 -15.89 -11.83
N SER A 133 -14.03 -15.96 -11.38
CA SER A 133 -14.39 -15.47 -10.04
C SER A 133 -13.69 -16.26 -8.92
N LYS A 134 -13.50 -17.58 -9.08
CA LYS A 134 -12.72 -18.39 -8.12
C LYS A 134 -11.24 -17.96 -8.09
N GLY A 135 -10.65 -17.76 -9.26
CA GLY A 135 -9.28 -17.26 -9.38
C GLY A 135 -9.10 -15.89 -8.71
N GLU A 136 -10.00 -14.96 -9.00
CA GLU A 136 -10.00 -13.62 -8.41
C GLU A 136 -10.19 -13.67 -6.89
N ALA A 137 -11.11 -14.48 -6.38
CA ALA A 137 -11.34 -14.63 -4.95
C ALA A 137 -10.11 -15.18 -4.19
N LEU A 138 -9.41 -16.18 -4.76
CA LEU A 138 -8.18 -16.71 -4.20
C LEU A 138 -7.06 -15.65 -4.19
N LEU A 139 -6.90 -14.92 -5.28
CA LEU A 139 -5.90 -13.84 -5.37
C LEU A 139 -6.22 -12.68 -4.42
N LEU A 140 -7.49 -12.29 -4.27
CA LEU A 140 -7.91 -11.28 -3.30
C LEU A 140 -7.65 -11.72 -1.86
N ARG A 141 -7.95 -12.98 -1.52
CA ARG A 141 -7.63 -13.53 -0.20
C ARG A 141 -6.13 -13.50 0.08
N ALA A 142 -5.33 -13.93 -0.89
CA ALA A 142 -3.88 -13.89 -0.81
C ALA A 142 -3.34 -12.46 -0.69
N TYR A 143 -3.81 -11.53 -1.51
CA TYR A 143 -3.38 -10.14 -1.53
C TYR A 143 -3.70 -9.43 -0.22
N ASN A 144 -4.93 -9.56 0.26
CA ASN A 144 -5.34 -8.93 1.50
C ASN A 144 -4.51 -9.44 2.70
N HIS A 145 -4.29 -10.74 2.79
CA HIS A 145 -3.40 -11.30 3.81
C HIS A 145 -1.94 -10.85 3.62
N PHE A 146 -1.45 -10.74 2.39
CA PHE A 146 -0.10 -10.28 2.12
C PHE A 146 0.12 -8.84 2.61
N ILE A 147 -0.82 -7.92 2.35
CA ILE A 147 -0.72 -6.55 2.86
C ILE A 147 -0.78 -6.55 4.40
N LEU A 148 -1.71 -7.29 5.02
CA LEU A 148 -1.76 -7.41 6.47
C LEU A 148 -0.43 -7.92 7.05
N SER A 149 0.20 -8.92 6.44
CA SER A 149 1.50 -9.41 6.91
C SER A 149 2.62 -8.39 6.76
N ASN A 150 2.60 -7.60 5.68
CA ASN A 150 3.58 -6.55 5.46
C ASN A 150 3.47 -5.41 6.46
N GLU A 151 2.32 -5.16 7.04
CA GLU A 151 2.17 -4.11 8.06
C GLU A 151 2.41 -4.66 9.48
N PHE A 152 1.78 -5.78 9.83
CA PHE A 152 1.65 -6.25 11.19
C PHE A 152 2.55 -7.43 11.57
N CYS A 153 3.36 -7.93 10.65
CA CYS A 153 4.38 -8.95 10.92
C CYS A 153 5.78 -8.44 10.61
N ARG A 154 6.79 -9.13 11.13
CA ARG A 154 8.16 -8.96 10.63
C ARG A 154 8.23 -9.38 9.16
N PRO A 155 9.09 -8.75 8.33
CA PRO A 155 9.35 -9.24 6.99
C PRO A 155 9.76 -10.72 7.03
N TYR A 156 9.28 -11.49 6.05
CA TYR A 156 9.70 -12.88 5.92
C TYR A 156 11.23 -12.98 5.80
N ASN A 157 11.80 -13.96 6.45
CA ASN A 157 13.17 -14.43 6.21
C ASN A 157 13.31 -15.92 6.51
N GLY A 158 14.14 -16.61 5.76
CA GLY A 158 14.30 -18.05 5.88
C GLY A 158 14.87 -18.53 7.22
N LYS A 159 15.39 -17.64 8.08
CA LYS A 159 16.03 -17.99 9.36
C LYS A 159 15.07 -17.97 10.55
N THR A 160 14.21 -16.95 10.66
CA THR A 160 13.40 -16.73 11.87
C THR A 160 11.90 -16.84 11.65
N SER A 161 11.42 -16.81 10.41
CA SER A 161 9.98 -16.84 10.12
C SER A 161 9.24 -18.07 10.59
N GLN A 162 9.96 -19.17 10.90
CA GLN A 162 9.40 -20.35 11.56
C GLN A 162 8.97 -20.08 13.01
N THR A 163 9.46 -19.02 13.63
CA THR A 163 9.17 -18.63 15.01
C THR A 163 8.62 -17.22 15.15
N ASP A 164 8.81 -16.35 14.14
CA ASP A 164 8.24 -15.01 14.16
C ASP A 164 6.72 -15.09 14.12
N PRO A 165 6.01 -14.32 14.99
CA PRO A 165 4.55 -14.34 15.02
C PRO A 165 3.95 -13.89 13.69
N GLY A 166 3.09 -14.72 13.12
CA GLY A 166 2.29 -14.42 11.93
C GLY A 166 1.00 -13.68 12.26
N LEU A 167 -0.03 -13.94 11.46
CA LEU A 167 -1.41 -13.53 11.69
C LEU A 167 -2.32 -14.73 11.46
N TYR A 168 -3.59 -14.60 11.86
CA TYR A 168 -4.59 -15.61 11.56
C TYR A 168 -4.92 -15.62 10.05
N TYR A 169 -4.69 -16.72 9.37
CA TYR A 169 -5.03 -16.88 7.96
C TYR A 169 -6.45 -17.45 7.82
N ALA A 170 -7.41 -16.58 7.57
CA ALA A 170 -8.82 -16.96 7.48
C ALA A 170 -9.15 -17.59 6.12
N THR A 171 -9.65 -18.84 6.15
CA THR A 171 -10.01 -19.62 4.94
C THR A 171 -11.51 -19.87 4.81
N GLY A 172 -12.30 -19.52 5.84
CA GLY A 172 -13.73 -19.73 5.89
C GLY A 172 -14.50 -18.55 6.50
N ILE A 173 -15.80 -18.52 6.30
CA ILE A 173 -16.69 -17.49 6.87
C ILE A 173 -16.78 -17.63 8.40
N ALA A 174 -16.81 -18.88 8.90
CA ALA A 174 -16.89 -19.17 10.32
C ALA A 174 -15.68 -18.65 11.11
N ASP A 175 -14.53 -18.49 10.47
CA ASP A 175 -13.28 -18.01 11.08
C ASP A 175 -13.44 -16.61 11.69
N PHE A 176 -14.35 -15.80 11.17
CA PHE A 176 -14.61 -14.45 11.65
C PHE A 176 -15.51 -14.37 12.89
N THR A 177 -16.13 -15.48 13.28
CA THR A 177 -17.00 -15.57 14.47
C THR A 177 -16.34 -16.29 15.64
N ALA A 178 -15.21 -16.97 15.39
CA ALA A 178 -14.48 -17.75 16.40
C ALA A 178 -13.34 -16.93 17.02
N ALA A 179 -13.65 -16.03 17.96
CA ALA A 179 -12.66 -15.14 18.58
C ALA A 179 -11.46 -15.89 19.20
N ALA A 180 -11.66 -17.13 19.69
CA ALA A 180 -10.59 -17.94 20.26
C ALA A 180 -9.58 -18.44 19.21
N GLU A 181 -10.00 -18.64 17.96
CA GLU A 181 -9.13 -19.08 16.88
C GLU A 181 -8.31 -17.91 16.31
N GLN A 182 -8.89 -16.72 16.25
CA GLN A 182 -8.19 -15.50 15.80
C GLN A 182 -7.04 -15.09 16.73
N SER A 183 -7.06 -15.50 18.00
CA SER A 183 -5.95 -15.25 18.93
C SER A 183 -4.70 -16.05 18.60
N ASN A 184 -4.82 -17.17 17.86
CA ASN A 184 -3.67 -17.95 17.40
C ASN A 184 -3.08 -17.34 16.12
N ARG A 185 -2.04 -16.56 16.28
CA ARG A 185 -1.36 -15.90 15.18
C ARG A 185 -0.61 -16.84 14.24
N GLY A 186 -0.20 -18.04 14.70
CA GLY A 186 0.68 -18.92 13.94
C GLY A 186 2.04 -18.27 13.67
N THR A 187 2.72 -18.72 12.62
CA THR A 187 4.04 -18.21 12.23
C THR A 187 4.00 -17.44 10.91
N VAL A 188 4.97 -16.55 10.69
CA VAL A 188 5.14 -15.87 9.39
C VAL A 188 5.36 -16.88 8.27
N ALA A 189 6.12 -17.97 8.53
CA ALA A 189 6.38 -18.99 7.51
C ALA A 189 5.09 -19.70 7.08
N ASP A 190 4.25 -20.12 8.03
CA ASP A 190 2.96 -20.78 7.72
C ASP A 190 2.02 -19.82 6.97
N PHE A 191 2.04 -18.56 7.37
CA PHE A 191 1.21 -17.53 6.74
C PHE A 191 1.60 -17.32 5.27
N TYR A 192 2.91 -17.18 4.99
CA TYR A 192 3.41 -17.04 3.62
C TYR A 192 3.18 -18.29 2.78
N ALA A 193 3.29 -19.49 3.36
CA ALA A 193 2.98 -20.73 2.66
C ALA A 193 1.52 -20.80 2.20
N LYS A 194 0.58 -20.32 3.02
CA LYS A 194 -0.85 -20.26 2.67
C LYS A 194 -1.13 -19.21 1.59
N ILE A 195 -0.49 -18.03 1.66
CA ILE A 195 -0.57 -17.03 0.59
C ILE A 195 -0.08 -17.64 -0.74
N ALA A 196 1.08 -18.33 -0.73
CA ALA A 196 1.61 -18.98 -1.91
C ALA A 196 0.62 -20.00 -2.50
N ALA A 197 -0.01 -20.81 -1.66
CA ALA A 197 -0.99 -21.80 -2.10
C ALA A 197 -2.19 -21.15 -2.81
N ASP A 198 -2.70 -20.04 -2.30
CA ASP A 198 -3.79 -19.30 -2.93
C ASP A 198 -3.37 -18.68 -4.27
N ILE A 199 -2.15 -18.12 -4.37
CA ILE A 199 -1.60 -17.57 -5.61
C ILE A 199 -1.48 -18.65 -6.68
N GLU A 200 -0.86 -19.79 -6.34
CA GLU A 200 -0.66 -20.89 -7.28
C GLU A 200 -2.00 -21.53 -7.73
N ALA A 201 -3.00 -21.57 -6.85
CA ALA A 201 -4.31 -22.07 -7.19
C ALA A 201 -5.16 -21.04 -7.98
N GLY A 202 -4.98 -19.75 -7.73
CA GLY A 202 -5.78 -18.68 -8.32
C GLY A 202 -5.36 -18.32 -9.74
N ILE A 203 -4.07 -18.13 -10.00
CA ILE A 203 -3.54 -17.67 -11.30
C ILE A 203 -4.03 -18.51 -12.50
N PRO A 204 -4.02 -19.86 -12.46
CA PRO A 204 -4.48 -20.66 -13.59
C PRO A 204 -5.96 -20.48 -13.94
N LEU A 205 -6.78 -19.99 -13.02
CA LEU A 205 -8.22 -19.83 -13.18
C LEU A 205 -8.61 -18.48 -13.81
N ILE A 206 -7.71 -17.51 -13.85
CA ILE A 206 -7.96 -16.18 -14.42
C ILE A 206 -7.99 -16.25 -15.95
N ASN A 207 -9.05 -15.71 -16.55
CA ASN A 207 -9.27 -15.69 -17.99
C ASN A 207 -9.58 -14.29 -18.58
N ASP A 208 -9.44 -13.23 -17.77
CA ASP A 208 -9.58 -11.81 -18.14
C ASP A 208 -10.96 -11.41 -18.72
N THR A 209 -12.02 -12.12 -18.38
CA THR A 209 -13.40 -11.82 -18.82
C THR A 209 -14.02 -10.67 -18.02
N TYR A 210 -13.31 -9.57 -17.86
CA TYR A 210 -13.76 -8.37 -17.16
C TYR A 210 -14.14 -7.25 -18.14
N GLU A 211 -15.11 -6.41 -17.77
CA GLU A 211 -15.46 -5.22 -18.53
C GLU A 211 -14.31 -4.19 -18.53
N VAL A 212 -13.69 -3.98 -17.36
CA VAL A 212 -12.50 -3.16 -17.19
C VAL A 212 -11.43 -3.96 -16.46
N PRO A 213 -10.57 -4.70 -17.18
CA PRO A 213 -9.64 -5.65 -16.54
C PRO A 213 -8.74 -5.04 -15.47
N LYS A 214 -8.35 -3.76 -15.60
CA LYS A 214 -7.42 -3.11 -14.67
C LYS A 214 -8.03 -2.71 -13.31
N TYR A 215 -9.31 -2.91 -13.13
CA TYR A 215 -9.95 -2.79 -11.82
C TYR A 215 -10.10 -4.14 -11.08
N HIS A 216 -9.55 -5.20 -11.67
CA HIS A 216 -9.63 -6.57 -11.20
C HIS A 216 -8.27 -7.26 -11.22
N PHE A 217 -8.13 -8.34 -10.48
CA PHE A 217 -7.00 -9.26 -10.67
C PHE A 217 -7.12 -9.94 -12.04
N ASN A 218 -6.75 -9.21 -13.07
CA ASN A 218 -6.50 -9.74 -14.40
C ASN A 218 -5.18 -10.53 -14.39
N LYS A 219 -4.87 -11.23 -15.47
CA LYS A 219 -3.69 -12.11 -15.55
C LYS A 219 -2.36 -11.37 -15.34
N GLN A 220 -2.24 -10.15 -15.88
CA GLN A 220 -1.04 -9.33 -15.70
C GLN A 220 -0.90 -8.85 -14.26
N ALA A 221 -1.98 -8.39 -13.63
CA ALA A 221 -1.98 -8.03 -12.21
C ALA A 221 -1.65 -9.22 -11.31
N ALA A 222 -2.15 -10.41 -11.63
CA ALA A 222 -1.85 -11.64 -10.91
C ALA A 222 -0.37 -12.01 -11.00
N TYR A 223 0.26 -11.88 -12.18
CA TYR A 223 1.70 -12.10 -12.34
C TYR A 223 2.53 -11.04 -11.62
N ALA A 224 2.13 -9.77 -11.65
CA ALA A 224 2.81 -8.71 -10.92
C ALA A 224 2.74 -8.93 -9.40
N PHE A 225 1.58 -9.32 -8.89
CA PHE A 225 1.40 -9.69 -7.48
C PHE A 225 2.28 -10.88 -7.11
N ALA A 226 2.25 -11.96 -7.89
CA ALA A 226 3.09 -13.13 -7.65
C ALA A 226 4.58 -12.75 -7.68
N THR A 227 5.02 -11.90 -8.61
CA THR A 227 6.40 -11.40 -8.67
C THR A 227 6.79 -10.71 -7.37
N ARG A 228 6.01 -9.72 -6.90
CA ARG A 228 6.27 -9.00 -5.62
C ARG A 228 6.21 -9.95 -4.43
N PHE A 229 5.22 -10.82 -4.36
CA PHE A 229 5.07 -11.77 -3.26
C PHE A 229 6.26 -12.72 -3.16
N TYR A 230 6.65 -13.39 -4.26
CA TYR A 230 7.76 -14.33 -4.23
C TYR A 230 9.12 -13.66 -4.00
N LEU A 231 9.28 -12.40 -4.44
CA LEU A 231 10.43 -11.59 -4.08
C LEU A 231 10.51 -11.39 -2.55
N TYR A 232 9.39 -11.05 -1.91
CA TYR A 232 9.32 -10.86 -0.45
C TYR A 232 9.39 -12.19 0.33
N TYR A 233 9.03 -13.31 -0.32
CA TYR A 233 9.13 -14.66 0.21
C TYR A 233 10.52 -15.29 0.03
N GLU A 234 11.51 -14.55 -0.51
CA GLU A 234 12.87 -15.01 -0.82
C GLU A 234 12.89 -16.22 -1.80
N LYS A 235 11.91 -16.31 -2.69
CA LYS A 235 11.81 -17.33 -3.74
C LYS A 235 12.19 -16.70 -5.08
N TRP A 236 13.48 -16.39 -5.23
CA TRP A 236 14.01 -15.59 -6.33
C TRP A 236 13.69 -16.15 -7.71
N GLU A 237 13.82 -17.47 -7.88
CA GLU A 237 13.50 -18.15 -9.14
C GLU A 237 12.02 -18.00 -9.50
N LYS A 238 11.12 -18.12 -8.51
CA LYS A 238 9.69 -17.94 -8.74
C LYS A 238 9.33 -16.47 -9.02
N ALA A 239 9.95 -15.53 -8.33
CA ALA A 239 9.77 -14.12 -8.59
C ALA A 239 10.15 -13.78 -10.03
N LYS A 240 11.32 -14.27 -10.48
CA LYS A 240 11.76 -14.12 -11.87
C LYS A 240 10.83 -14.80 -12.87
N GLU A 241 10.39 -16.04 -12.60
CA GLU A 241 9.46 -16.79 -13.45
C GLU A 241 8.18 -15.99 -13.75
N TYR A 242 7.55 -15.42 -12.71
CA TYR A 242 6.33 -14.64 -12.89
C TYR A 242 6.59 -13.27 -13.53
N ALA A 243 7.72 -12.64 -13.23
CA ALA A 243 8.16 -11.43 -13.92
C ALA A 243 8.40 -11.66 -15.42
N ASP A 244 9.02 -12.76 -15.80
CA ASP A 244 9.25 -13.13 -17.21
C ASP A 244 7.93 -13.35 -17.95
N LYS A 245 6.94 -14.01 -17.31
CA LYS A 245 5.59 -14.17 -17.88
C LYS A 245 4.86 -12.84 -18.09
N LEU A 246 5.09 -11.86 -17.21
CA LEU A 246 4.49 -10.54 -17.29
C LEU A 246 5.16 -9.66 -18.33
N LEU A 247 6.48 -9.55 -18.25
CA LEU A 247 7.27 -8.55 -18.99
C LEU A 247 7.57 -8.97 -20.44
N GLY A 248 7.58 -10.29 -20.70
CA GLY A 248 7.92 -10.81 -22.04
C GLY A 248 9.32 -10.43 -22.49
N SER A 249 9.53 -10.38 -23.82
CA SER A 249 10.83 -10.14 -24.44
C SER A 249 11.17 -8.66 -24.67
N ASN A 250 10.20 -7.75 -24.56
CA ASN A 250 10.40 -6.31 -24.77
C ASN A 250 9.69 -5.47 -23.72
N PRO A 251 10.17 -5.45 -22.46
CA PRO A 251 9.53 -4.73 -21.37
C PRO A 251 9.49 -3.20 -21.63
N ALA A 252 10.46 -2.64 -22.34
CA ALA A 252 10.56 -1.21 -22.62
C ALA A 252 9.30 -0.63 -23.31
N ALA A 253 8.60 -1.45 -24.11
CA ALA A 253 7.39 -1.02 -24.83
C ALA A 253 6.19 -0.75 -23.90
N TYR A 254 6.23 -1.22 -22.67
CA TYR A 254 5.12 -1.17 -21.72
C TYR A 254 5.40 -0.31 -20.49
N LEU A 255 6.58 0.30 -20.39
CA LEU A 255 6.91 1.20 -19.29
C LEU A 255 6.13 2.52 -19.38
N ARG A 256 6.10 3.23 -18.28
CA ARG A 256 5.37 4.49 -18.14
C ARG A 256 5.95 5.57 -19.06
N ASP A 257 5.09 6.30 -19.77
CA ASP A 257 5.47 7.45 -20.57
C ASP A 257 5.63 8.70 -19.68
N TYR A 258 6.79 8.83 -19.05
CA TYR A 258 7.13 9.99 -18.24
C TYR A 258 7.25 11.29 -19.04
N LYS A 259 7.54 11.23 -20.33
CA LYS A 259 7.64 12.41 -21.19
C LYS A 259 6.27 13.06 -21.40
N THR A 260 5.25 12.24 -21.64
CA THR A 260 3.86 12.73 -21.74
C THR A 260 3.39 13.34 -20.42
N LEU A 261 3.65 12.70 -19.26
CA LEU A 261 3.31 13.27 -17.96
C LEU A 261 4.03 14.60 -17.71
N GLN A 262 5.32 14.72 -18.05
CA GLN A 262 6.09 15.95 -17.89
C GLN A 262 5.60 17.07 -18.80
N ALA A 263 5.07 16.76 -19.96
CA ALA A 263 4.56 17.76 -20.93
C ALA A 263 3.20 18.34 -20.52
N MET A 264 2.49 17.73 -19.56
CA MET A 264 1.21 18.24 -19.10
C MET A 264 1.40 19.55 -18.31
N PRO A 265 0.51 20.56 -18.51
CA PRO A 265 0.62 21.82 -17.80
C PRO A 265 0.42 21.63 -16.29
N LEU A 266 1.19 22.36 -15.48
CA LEU A 266 1.13 22.31 -14.01
C LEU A 266 1.28 23.73 -13.44
N SER A 267 0.18 24.48 -13.38
CA SER A 267 0.15 25.84 -12.83
C SER A 267 -0.92 26.05 -11.74
N ASN A 268 -1.80 25.08 -11.55
CA ASN A 268 -2.88 25.12 -10.54
C ASN A 268 -3.26 23.72 -10.06
N SER A 269 -4.11 23.65 -9.03
CA SER A 269 -4.54 22.40 -8.40
C SER A 269 -5.25 21.45 -9.37
N ASP A 270 -6.09 21.98 -10.26
CA ASP A 270 -6.84 21.13 -11.20
C ASP A 270 -5.95 20.45 -12.20
N GLN A 271 -4.89 21.13 -12.64
CA GLN A 271 -3.86 20.54 -13.51
C GLN A 271 -3.05 19.47 -12.77
N ALA A 272 -2.73 19.68 -11.49
CA ALA A 272 -2.08 18.66 -10.68
C ALA A 272 -2.94 17.40 -10.54
N VAL A 273 -4.24 17.55 -10.29
CA VAL A 273 -5.20 16.43 -10.24
C VAL A 273 -5.23 15.70 -11.59
N LYS A 274 -5.30 16.41 -12.71
CA LYS A 274 -5.30 15.79 -14.05
C LYS A 274 -4.03 15.00 -14.35
N ILE A 275 -2.86 15.46 -13.90
CA ILE A 275 -1.61 14.69 -14.05
C ILE A 275 -1.68 13.41 -13.22
N ALA A 276 -2.18 13.50 -11.98
CA ALA A 276 -2.32 12.34 -11.10
C ALA A 276 -3.37 11.34 -11.64
N GLU A 277 -4.49 11.82 -12.20
CA GLU A 277 -5.47 10.99 -12.89
C GLU A 277 -4.86 10.29 -14.12
N ALA A 278 -4.07 11.01 -14.92
CA ALA A 278 -3.35 10.43 -16.06
C ALA A 278 -2.34 9.36 -15.60
N TYR A 279 -1.64 9.61 -14.49
CA TYR A 279 -0.75 8.63 -13.87
C TYR A 279 -1.50 7.35 -13.46
N CYS A 280 -2.67 7.47 -12.86
CA CYS A 280 -3.48 6.35 -12.37
C CYS A 280 -4.42 5.76 -13.43
N SER A 281 -4.42 6.28 -14.67
CA SER A 281 -5.38 5.86 -15.70
C SER A 281 -5.32 4.36 -15.99
N ALA A 282 -6.49 3.72 -16.04
CA ALA A 282 -6.62 2.34 -16.51
C ALA A 282 -6.23 2.18 -18.00
N SER A 283 -6.22 3.26 -18.78
CA SER A 283 -5.76 3.24 -20.17
C SER A 283 -4.24 3.24 -20.33
N ALA A 284 -3.49 3.61 -19.27
CA ALA A 284 -2.03 3.55 -19.29
C ALA A 284 -1.56 2.08 -19.30
N GLY A 285 -0.80 1.70 -20.33
CA GLY A 285 -0.34 0.32 -20.53
C GLY A 285 0.46 -0.23 -19.35
N CYS A 286 1.23 0.63 -18.70
CA CYS A 286 2.06 0.29 -17.54
C CYS A 286 1.29 -0.04 -16.26
N ASN A 287 0.05 0.46 -16.09
CA ASN A 287 -0.77 0.20 -14.91
C ASN A 287 -1.44 -1.18 -15.02
N LEU A 288 -1.34 -2.00 -13.99
CA LEU A 288 -1.82 -3.39 -14.02
C LEU A 288 -3.03 -3.61 -13.10
N LEU A 289 -3.04 -2.95 -11.93
CA LEU A 289 -4.18 -2.91 -11.03
C LEU A 289 -4.33 -1.49 -10.47
N VAL A 290 -5.52 -0.93 -10.66
CA VAL A 290 -5.88 0.42 -10.18
C VAL A 290 -7.04 0.29 -9.21
N GLN A 291 -6.88 0.84 -8.01
CA GLN A 291 -7.85 0.78 -6.94
C GLN A 291 -8.19 2.18 -6.44
N THR A 292 -9.40 2.34 -5.93
CA THR A 292 -9.82 3.57 -5.22
C THR A 292 -9.87 3.29 -3.73
N SER A 293 -9.43 4.25 -2.92
CA SER A 293 -9.44 4.14 -1.45
C SER A 293 -9.91 5.43 -0.81
N VAL A 294 -10.62 5.32 0.31
CA VAL A 294 -10.87 6.45 1.19
C VAL A 294 -9.57 6.75 1.94
N SER A 295 -8.89 7.78 1.51
CA SER A 295 -7.58 8.17 2.03
C SER A 295 -7.33 9.67 1.80
N SER A 296 -6.62 10.28 2.72
CA SER A 296 -6.14 11.66 2.60
C SER A 296 -4.80 11.78 1.86
N ALA A 297 -4.23 10.69 1.36
CA ALA A 297 -2.92 10.69 0.72
C ALA A 297 -2.83 11.67 -0.47
N GLY A 298 -3.85 11.69 -1.34
CA GLY A 298 -3.91 12.62 -2.45
C GLY A 298 -3.93 14.11 -2.04
N MET A 299 -4.43 14.42 -0.84
CA MET A 299 -4.37 15.77 -0.26
C MET A 299 -3.03 16.03 0.44
N ALA A 300 -2.56 15.10 1.24
CA ALA A 300 -1.31 15.23 2.00
C ALA A 300 -0.10 15.45 1.09
N LEU A 301 -0.11 14.82 -0.08
CA LEU A 301 0.94 14.91 -1.09
C LEU A 301 0.60 15.89 -2.23
N ALA A 302 -0.48 16.68 -2.11
CA ALA A 302 -0.84 17.69 -3.10
C ALA A 302 0.06 18.93 -2.99
N PRO A 303 0.49 19.52 -4.12
CA PRO A 303 1.44 20.64 -4.12
C PRO A 303 0.82 21.95 -3.60
N TRP A 304 -0.48 22.12 -3.66
CA TRP A 304 -1.18 23.35 -3.26
C TRP A 304 -1.54 23.43 -1.77
N VAL A 305 -1.13 22.42 -1.01
CA VAL A 305 -1.22 22.43 0.44
C VAL A 305 0.14 22.87 0.98
N SER A 306 0.23 24.13 1.40
CA SER A 306 1.42 24.70 2.07
C SER A 306 1.50 24.25 3.54
N ASN A 307 2.58 24.65 4.21
CA ASN A 307 2.77 24.41 5.66
C ASN A 307 2.74 22.94 6.06
N LYS A 308 3.27 22.08 5.20
CA LYS A 308 3.40 20.65 5.48
C LYS A 308 4.39 20.42 6.62
N ARG A 309 3.96 19.68 7.63
CA ARG A 309 4.86 19.28 8.73
C ARG A 309 5.76 18.13 8.31
N TYR A 310 5.23 17.18 7.57
CA TYR A 310 5.91 16.00 7.06
C TYR A 310 5.81 15.98 5.54
N THR A 311 6.94 15.92 4.85
CA THR A 311 6.93 15.97 3.38
C THR A 311 8.23 15.45 2.79
N LEU A 312 8.20 15.10 1.52
CA LEU A 312 9.39 14.96 0.69
C LEU A 312 9.94 16.36 0.42
N THR A 313 11.12 16.68 0.98
CA THR A 313 11.73 18.00 0.87
C THR A 313 12.57 18.16 -0.40
N ASN A 314 12.87 19.40 -0.76
CA ASN A 314 13.86 19.68 -1.81
C ASN A 314 15.23 19.10 -1.46
N TYR A 315 15.61 19.08 -0.17
CA TYR A 315 16.84 18.43 0.27
C TYR A 315 16.88 16.96 -0.16
N LEU A 316 15.85 16.19 0.19
CA LEU A 316 15.75 14.78 -0.21
C LEU A 316 15.77 14.60 -1.72
N ALA A 317 14.97 15.38 -2.44
CA ALA A 317 14.89 15.29 -3.89
C ALA A 317 16.25 15.54 -4.57
N ASN A 318 17.02 16.52 -4.07
CA ASN A 318 18.30 16.94 -4.65
C ASN A 318 19.51 16.14 -4.17
N THR A 319 19.40 15.41 -3.06
CA THR A 319 20.54 14.65 -2.51
C THR A 319 20.39 13.14 -2.62
N GLU A 320 19.16 12.63 -2.57
CA GLU A 320 18.91 11.19 -2.45
C GLU A 320 18.04 10.62 -3.56
N LEU A 321 17.28 11.44 -4.30
CA LEU A 321 16.27 10.99 -5.26
C LEU A 321 16.50 11.56 -6.66
N PHE A 322 15.44 11.71 -7.41
CA PHE A 322 15.39 11.99 -8.83
C PHE A 322 16.05 13.31 -9.27
N MET A 323 16.27 14.27 -8.37
CA MET A 323 16.97 15.52 -8.64
C MET A 323 18.42 15.50 -8.16
N SER A 324 18.94 14.38 -7.69
CA SER A 324 20.35 14.22 -7.32
C SER A 324 21.24 13.99 -8.54
N SER A 325 22.52 14.31 -8.41
CA SER A 325 23.55 13.76 -9.32
C SER A 325 23.86 12.34 -8.88
N ASN A 326 23.76 11.39 -9.81
CA ASN A 326 23.90 9.98 -9.51
C ASN A 326 24.48 9.24 -10.73
N ILE A 327 24.43 7.91 -10.73
CA ILE A 327 24.96 7.06 -11.81
C ILE A 327 24.40 7.42 -13.20
N TRP A 328 23.21 8.01 -13.27
CA TRP A 328 22.62 8.53 -14.51
C TRP A 328 23.18 9.90 -14.95
N GLY A 329 24.06 10.51 -14.18
CA GLY A 329 24.61 11.85 -14.41
C GLY A 329 23.95 12.92 -13.52
N SER A 330 23.60 14.06 -14.08
CA SER A 330 23.09 15.21 -13.32
C SER A 330 21.56 15.20 -13.20
N ALA A 331 21.04 16.06 -12.29
CA ALA A 331 19.59 16.33 -12.14
C ALA A 331 18.91 16.79 -13.44
N ALA A 332 19.65 17.39 -14.36
CA ALA A 332 19.11 17.83 -15.66
C ALA A 332 18.61 16.67 -16.52
N ASN A 333 19.11 15.45 -16.28
CA ASN A 333 18.73 14.25 -17.00
C ASN A 333 17.35 13.71 -16.60
N THR A 334 16.79 14.13 -15.47
CA THR A 334 15.48 13.69 -14.99
C THR A 334 14.38 14.12 -15.97
N ILE A 335 13.61 13.15 -16.47
CA ILE A 335 12.52 13.38 -17.42
C ILE A 335 11.29 13.90 -16.66
N TRP A 336 10.78 13.17 -15.69
CA TRP A 336 9.62 13.62 -14.92
C TRP A 336 10.07 14.34 -13.65
N LYS A 337 10.01 15.66 -13.71
CA LYS A 337 10.46 16.54 -12.63
C LYS A 337 9.34 16.78 -11.62
N PRO A 338 9.65 16.85 -10.32
CA PRO A 338 8.66 17.17 -9.31
C PRO A 338 8.19 18.62 -9.42
N PHE A 339 7.00 18.88 -8.91
CA PHE A 339 6.63 20.24 -8.51
C PHE A 339 7.38 20.59 -7.23
N THR A 340 8.07 21.73 -7.24
CA THR A 340 8.90 22.17 -6.12
C THR A 340 8.40 23.48 -5.53
N ALA A 341 8.46 23.59 -4.22
CA ALA A 341 8.33 24.85 -3.49
C ALA A 341 9.50 24.99 -2.52
N ASN A 342 10.02 26.21 -2.37
CA ASN A 342 11.18 26.51 -1.53
C ASN A 342 11.10 27.93 -0.92
N GLN A 343 9.88 28.36 -0.56
CA GLN A 343 9.66 29.68 0.01
C GLN A 343 9.07 29.57 1.41
N GLY A 344 9.75 30.13 2.40
CA GLY A 344 9.29 30.17 3.78
C GLY A 344 9.08 28.78 4.36
N GLU A 345 7.85 28.50 4.82
CA GLU A 345 7.44 27.21 5.40
C GLU A 345 7.15 26.13 4.35
N ALA A 346 7.18 26.47 3.06
CA ALA A 346 6.94 25.54 1.96
C ALA A 346 8.28 25.11 1.35
N ASP A 347 8.76 23.93 1.73
CA ASP A 347 9.93 23.27 1.13
C ASP A 347 9.59 21.83 0.81
N PHE A 348 9.21 21.56 -0.45
CA PHE A 348 8.85 20.21 -0.89
C PHE A 348 9.10 19.98 -2.37
N ALA A 349 9.23 18.72 -2.74
CA ALA A 349 9.39 18.25 -4.12
C ALA A 349 8.44 17.05 -4.35
N LEU A 350 7.27 17.29 -4.92
CA LEU A 350 6.20 16.30 -5.04
C LEU A 350 5.96 15.88 -6.49
N LEU A 351 5.72 14.60 -6.69
CA LEU A 351 5.24 14.03 -7.95
C LEU A 351 3.73 13.81 -7.88
N MET A 352 3.03 14.13 -8.97
CA MET A 352 1.57 14.01 -9.06
C MET A 352 1.19 12.56 -9.36
N LYS A 353 1.25 11.69 -8.34
CA LYS A 353 0.93 10.26 -8.45
C LYS A 353 -0.42 9.90 -7.86
N LEU A 354 -0.90 10.65 -6.88
CA LEU A 354 -2.13 10.36 -6.14
C LEU A 354 -3.13 11.47 -6.37
N PRO A 355 -4.20 11.25 -7.13
CA PRO A 355 -5.24 12.25 -7.32
C PRO A 355 -6.01 12.45 -6.01
N ARG A 356 -6.45 13.70 -5.79
CA ARG A 356 -7.35 14.05 -4.71
C ARG A 356 -8.76 14.13 -5.27
N GLU A 357 -9.63 13.25 -4.82
CA GLU A 357 -11.04 13.26 -5.18
C GLU A 357 -11.92 13.42 -3.94
N ILE A 358 -13.10 13.98 -4.13
CA ILE A 358 -14.10 14.12 -3.06
C ILE A 358 -15.34 13.37 -3.47
N GLN A 359 -15.63 12.29 -2.74
CA GLN A 359 -16.90 11.58 -2.87
C GLN A 359 -17.94 12.22 -1.95
N ILE A 360 -18.85 13.00 -2.50
CA ILE A 360 -19.96 13.56 -1.74
C ILE A 360 -20.98 12.46 -1.46
N ILE A 361 -21.24 12.16 -0.18
CA ILE A 361 -22.27 11.20 0.26
C ILE A 361 -23.59 11.87 0.63
N ASN A 362 -23.55 13.12 1.05
CA ASN A 362 -24.75 13.89 1.35
C ASN A 362 -24.67 15.24 0.64
N THR A 363 -25.45 15.38 -0.41
CA THR A 363 -25.49 16.61 -1.23
C THR A 363 -26.12 17.80 -0.49
N THR A 364 -26.99 17.55 0.50
CA THR A 364 -27.65 18.60 1.28
C THR A 364 -26.67 19.26 2.26
N THR A 365 -25.82 18.47 2.88
CA THR A 365 -24.82 18.96 3.86
C THR A 365 -23.44 19.18 3.23
N GLY A 366 -23.21 18.76 1.99
CA GLY A 366 -21.91 18.79 1.34
C GLY A 366 -20.86 17.86 2.00
N THR A 367 -21.29 16.88 2.79
CA THR A 367 -20.37 15.97 3.48
C THR A 367 -19.99 14.79 2.63
N GLY A 368 -18.74 14.34 2.75
CA GLY A 368 -18.22 13.22 1.98
C GLY A 368 -16.88 12.72 2.48
N PHE A 369 -16.25 11.87 1.68
CA PHE A 369 -14.92 11.33 1.94
C PHE A 369 -13.90 11.82 0.93
N LEU A 370 -12.68 12.06 1.40
CA LEU A 370 -11.53 12.15 0.52
C LEU A 370 -11.20 10.77 -0.02
N ARG A 371 -11.05 10.69 -1.34
CA ARG A 371 -10.59 9.50 -2.03
C ARG A 371 -9.31 9.77 -2.80
N THR A 372 -8.56 8.72 -3.02
CA THR A 372 -7.45 8.70 -3.95
C THR A 372 -7.52 7.44 -4.82
N LEU A 373 -6.84 7.48 -5.97
CA LEU A 373 -6.57 6.30 -6.77
C LEU A 373 -5.15 5.79 -6.44
N ASN A 374 -5.02 4.49 -6.29
CA ASN A 374 -3.74 3.82 -6.13
C ASN A 374 -3.49 2.94 -7.35
N VAL A 375 -2.26 2.91 -7.80
CA VAL A 375 -1.80 1.92 -8.78
C VAL A 375 -0.99 0.89 -8.02
N ASP A 376 -1.61 -0.26 -7.72
CA ASP A 376 -1.03 -1.26 -6.83
C ASP A 376 0.12 -2.03 -7.50
N PHE A 377 0.04 -2.20 -8.82
CA PHE A 377 1.07 -2.87 -9.60
C PHE A 377 1.32 -2.15 -10.92
N THR A 378 2.61 -2.04 -11.29
CA THR A 378 3.04 -1.46 -12.58
C THR A 378 4.05 -2.35 -13.28
N MET A 379 4.19 -2.17 -14.59
CA MET A 379 5.27 -2.80 -15.38
C MET A 379 6.65 -2.32 -14.92
N ASP A 380 6.76 -1.04 -14.56
CA ASP A 380 8.01 -0.42 -14.12
C ASP A 380 8.52 -1.05 -12.81
N GLU A 381 7.64 -1.24 -11.83
CA GLU A 381 7.99 -1.95 -10.59
C GLU A 381 8.32 -3.42 -10.86
N ALA A 382 7.54 -4.10 -11.68
CA ALA A 382 7.77 -5.51 -11.99
C ALA A 382 9.14 -5.73 -12.66
N LEU A 383 9.59 -4.79 -13.49
CA LEU A 383 10.92 -4.81 -14.10
C LEU A 383 12.03 -4.72 -13.05
N LEU A 384 11.88 -3.79 -12.09
CA LEU A 384 12.84 -3.64 -10.99
C LEU A 384 12.78 -4.83 -10.00
N ASN A 385 11.59 -5.44 -9.81
CA ASN A 385 11.45 -6.67 -9.03
C ASN A 385 12.17 -7.86 -9.71
N ARG A 386 12.13 -7.95 -11.05
CA ARG A 386 12.89 -8.96 -11.79
C ARG A 386 14.39 -8.73 -11.64
N ALA A 387 14.85 -7.49 -11.78
CA ALA A 387 16.26 -7.15 -11.57
C ALA A 387 16.76 -7.54 -10.16
N GLU A 388 15.93 -7.36 -9.12
CA GLU A 388 16.28 -7.83 -7.76
C GLU A 388 16.45 -9.35 -7.70
N ALA A 389 15.50 -10.09 -8.27
CA ALA A 389 15.57 -11.54 -8.31
C ALA A 389 16.81 -12.02 -9.09
N GLU A 390 17.13 -11.35 -10.20
CA GLU A 390 18.32 -11.66 -11.01
C GLU A 390 19.64 -11.40 -10.26
N ILE A 391 19.73 -10.29 -9.51
CA ILE A 391 20.89 -10.04 -8.63
C ILE A 391 21.04 -11.16 -7.60
N MET A 392 19.94 -11.55 -6.96
CA MET A 392 19.96 -12.59 -5.94
C MET A 392 20.29 -14.00 -6.52
N LEU A 393 20.04 -14.21 -7.81
CA LEU A 393 20.39 -15.42 -8.56
C LEU A 393 21.81 -15.36 -9.19
N GLY A 394 22.55 -14.27 -8.99
CA GLY A 394 23.87 -14.06 -9.60
C GLY A 394 23.83 -13.73 -11.10
N GLN A 395 22.66 -13.42 -11.66
CA GLN A 395 22.45 -13.07 -13.07
C GLN A 395 22.68 -11.55 -13.29
N ASN A 396 23.86 -11.09 -12.91
CA ASN A 396 24.19 -9.66 -12.77
C ASN A 396 24.07 -8.86 -14.09
N ASP A 397 24.41 -9.47 -15.23
CA ASP A 397 24.28 -8.80 -16.55
C ASP A 397 22.81 -8.62 -16.96
N ALA A 398 21.95 -9.60 -16.65
CA ALA A 398 20.52 -9.50 -16.88
C ALA A 398 19.91 -8.40 -16.01
N ALA A 399 20.25 -8.37 -14.74
CA ALA A 399 19.83 -7.31 -13.82
C ALA A 399 20.26 -5.91 -14.30
N CYS A 400 21.49 -5.77 -14.80
CA CYS A 400 21.95 -4.53 -15.41
C CYS A 400 21.16 -4.16 -16.66
N ALA A 401 20.75 -5.13 -17.49
CA ALA A 401 19.92 -4.86 -18.66
C ALA A 401 18.53 -4.32 -18.27
N ASP A 402 17.88 -4.89 -17.27
CA ASP A 402 16.61 -4.41 -16.73
C ASP A 402 16.75 -3.02 -16.10
N MET A 403 17.76 -2.80 -15.29
CA MET A 403 18.05 -1.49 -14.69
C MET A 403 18.37 -0.42 -15.75
N ASN A 404 19.09 -0.77 -16.83
CA ASN A 404 19.31 0.12 -17.96
C ASN A 404 18.00 0.49 -18.65
N THR A 405 17.12 -0.50 -18.85
CA THR A 405 15.81 -0.29 -19.48
C THR A 405 14.98 0.70 -18.68
N TRP A 406 14.91 0.54 -17.36
CA TRP A 406 14.21 1.47 -16.49
C TRP A 406 14.91 2.84 -16.44
N MET A 407 16.24 2.87 -16.29
CA MET A 407 17.01 4.11 -16.18
C MET A 407 16.86 4.99 -17.44
N HIS A 408 16.95 4.42 -18.62
CA HIS A 408 16.78 5.17 -19.87
C HIS A 408 15.34 5.63 -20.12
N ASN A 409 14.35 5.00 -19.46
CA ASN A 409 12.97 5.44 -19.48
C ASN A 409 12.72 6.64 -18.55
N TYR A 410 13.38 6.67 -17.37
CA TYR A 410 13.19 7.72 -16.38
C TYR A 410 14.15 8.90 -16.54
N PHE A 411 15.35 8.68 -17.08
CA PHE A 411 16.41 9.66 -17.25
C PHE A 411 16.89 9.76 -18.69
N ASN A 412 17.10 11.00 -19.16
CA ASN A 412 17.73 11.27 -20.45
C ASN A 412 19.25 11.13 -20.34
N THR A 413 19.75 9.91 -20.36
CA THR A 413 21.16 9.58 -20.17
C THR A 413 21.65 8.59 -21.23
N SER A 414 22.93 8.67 -21.57
CA SER A 414 23.62 7.69 -22.42
C SER A 414 24.46 6.69 -21.62
N VAL A 415 24.43 6.78 -20.27
CA VAL A 415 25.15 5.84 -19.42
C VAL A 415 24.58 4.45 -19.60
N THR A 416 25.46 3.45 -19.70
CA THR A 416 25.10 2.03 -19.72
C THR A 416 25.71 1.35 -18.50
N LEU A 417 24.84 0.76 -17.69
CA LEU A 417 25.23 0.03 -16.50
C LEU A 417 25.80 -1.35 -16.89
N THR A 418 26.92 -1.68 -16.28
CA THR A 418 27.49 -3.04 -16.23
C THR A 418 27.79 -3.38 -14.78
N PRO A 419 27.92 -4.65 -14.38
CA PRO A 419 28.23 -5.00 -13.00
C PRO A 419 29.48 -4.29 -12.47
N SER A 420 30.53 -4.19 -13.27
CA SER A 420 31.79 -3.52 -12.91
C SER A 420 31.63 -1.99 -12.82
N SER A 421 30.88 -1.35 -13.72
CA SER A 421 30.68 0.10 -13.67
C SER A 421 29.83 0.51 -12.47
N VAL A 422 28.79 -0.27 -12.14
CA VAL A 422 27.96 -0.05 -10.95
C VAL A 422 28.80 -0.21 -9.67
N GLN A 423 29.61 -1.29 -9.58
CA GLN A 423 30.48 -1.50 -8.43
C GLN A 423 31.48 -0.34 -8.26
N ALA A 424 32.17 0.06 -9.33
CA ALA A 424 33.13 1.15 -9.28
C ALA A 424 32.48 2.47 -8.83
N TYR A 425 31.27 2.77 -9.35
CA TYR A 425 30.53 3.96 -8.98
C TYR A 425 30.11 3.92 -7.51
N PHE A 426 29.41 2.87 -7.06
CA PHE A 426 28.94 2.80 -5.67
C PHE A 426 30.06 2.69 -4.65
N ASN A 427 31.21 2.14 -5.00
CA ASN A 427 32.40 2.17 -4.13
C ASN A 427 33.02 3.57 -4.00
N SER A 428 32.77 4.47 -4.95
CA SER A 428 33.19 5.88 -4.84
C SER A 428 32.20 6.76 -4.05
N VAL A 429 30.96 6.30 -3.85
CA VAL A 429 29.92 7.04 -3.12
C VAL A 429 30.03 6.73 -1.63
N PRO A 430 30.15 7.75 -0.76
CA PRO A 430 30.16 7.53 0.68
C PRO A 430 28.78 7.06 1.17
N TYR A 431 28.75 6.29 2.25
CA TYR A 431 27.51 6.02 2.96
C TYR A 431 26.96 7.28 3.59
N ALA A 432 25.63 7.43 3.63
CA ALA A 432 24.94 8.61 4.16
C ALA A 432 25.24 8.87 5.64
N TYR A 433 25.67 7.85 6.36
CA TYR A 433 26.02 7.92 7.78
C TYR A 433 27.03 6.83 8.13
N ALA A 434 27.94 7.18 9.06
CA ALA A 434 28.72 6.17 9.78
C ALA A 434 28.03 5.80 11.12
N ASP A 435 27.36 6.78 11.72
CA ASP A 435 26.51 6.67 12.90
C ASP A 435 25.50 7.83 12.92
N ALA A 436 24.61 7.89 13.90
CA ALA A 436 23.55 8.89 14.00
C ALA A 436 24.06 10.35 14.01
N ASP A 437 25.31 10.58 14.42
CA ASP A 437 25.90 11.90 14.56
C ASP A 437 26.76 12.31 13.34
N LYS A 438 27.09 11.36 12.47
CA LYS A 438 27.99 11.55 11.34
C LYS A 438 27.30 11.33 10.00
N MET A 439 26.38 12.23 9.67
CA MET A 439 25.66 12.18 8.42
C MET A 439 26.30 13.05 7.34
N VAL A 440 26.26 12.55 6.11
CA VAL A 440 26.61 13.27 4.89
C VAL A 440 25.48 13.16 3.86
N PRO A 441 25.33 14.14 2.96
CA PRO A 441 24.37 14.04 1.85
C PRO A 441 24.74 12.86 0.93
N SER A 442 24.00 11.77 1.01
CA SER A 442 24.20 10.60 0.14
C SER A 442 22.95 9.74 0.09
N PHE A 443 22.71 9.12 -1.05
CA PHE A 443 21.65 8.15 -1.24
C PHE A 443 22.06 6.73 -0.83
N LYS A 444 23.36 6.44 -0.68
CA LYS A 444 23.88 5.13 -0.31
C LYS A 444 23.76 4.91 1.20
N LYS A 445 23.07 3.85 1.61
CA LYS A 445 22.84 3.50 3.01
C LYS A 445 23.32 2.08 3.29
N HIS A 446 23.74 1.80 4.52
CA HIS A 446 24.05 0.44 4.92
C HIS A 446 22.81 -0.43 4.79
N ILE A 447 22.97 -1.61 4.17
CA ILE A 447 21.95 -2.64 4.05
C ILE A 447 22.40 -3.86 4.84
N SER A 448 21.48 -4.41 5.63
CA SER A 448 21.76 -5.56 6.50
C SER A 448 20.57 -6.52 6.51
N PRO A 449 20.16 -7.04 5.33
CA PRO A 449 19.00 -7.91 5.26
C PRO A 449 19.22 -9.18 6.10
N ARG A 450 18.11 -9.81 6.50
CA ARG A 450 18.19 -11.08 7.24
C ARG A 450 18.49 -12.27 6.34
N PHE A 451 18.23 -12.16 5.03
CA PHE A 451 18.74 -13.09 4.03
C PHE A 451 20.24 -12.81 3.73
N THR A 452 20.89 -13.74 3.06
CA THR A 452 22.33 -13.62 2.81
C THR A 452 22.58 -12.79 1.55
N ILE A 453 23.45 -11.82 1.65
CA ILE A 453 24.06 -11.08 0.55
C ILE A 453 25.58 -11.05 0.70
N ASP A 454 26.29 -10.71 -0.36
CA ASP A 454 27.74 -10.51 -0.32
C ASP A 454 28.10 -9.26 0.49
N ALA A 455 29.35 -9.18 0.94
CA ALA A 455 29.84 -8.08 1.76
C ALA A 455 29.74 -6.71 1.05
N GLU A 456 29.68 -5.66 1.85
CA GLU A 456 29.72 -4.26 1.36
C GLU A 456 30.92 -4.04 0.41
N GLY A 457 30.65 -3.33 -0.69
CA GLY A 457 31.62 -3.08 -1.75
C GLY A 457 31.75 -4.21 -2.77
N SER A 458 31.08 -5.35 -2.58
CA SER A 458 30.98 -6.41 -3.60
C SER A 458 30.14 -5.98 -4.80
N VAL A 459 30.20 -6.75 -5.88
CA VAL A 459 29.36 -6.53 -7.06
C VAL A 459 27.89 -6.63 -6.69
N GLN A 460 27.51 -7.69 -5.96
CA GLN A 460 26.12 -7.91 -5.57
C GLN A 460 25.57 -6.77 -4.69
N GLU A 461 26.30 -6.38 -3.65
CA GLU A 461 25.88 -5.29 -2.77
C GLU A 461 25.75 -3.98 -3.56
N SER A 462 26.69 -3.65 -4.42
CA SER A 462 26.66 -2.43 -5.24
C SER A 462 25.48 -2.43 -6.22
N LEU A 463 25.14 -3.56 -6.82
CA LEU A 463 23.95 -3.72 -7.66
C LEU A 463 22.66 -3.52 -6.84
N LEU A 464 22.59 -4.09 -5.64
CA LEU A 464 21.45 -3.88 -4.72
C LEU A 464 21.31 -2.42 -4.31
N GLN A 465 22.41 -1.70 -4.03
CA GLN A 465 22.37 -0.25 -3.75
C GLN A 465 21.80 0.55 -4.92
N CYS A 466 22.24 0.25 -6.15
CA CYS A 466 21.73 0.85 -7.36
C CYS A 466 20.23 0.58 -7.54
N LEU A 467 19.84 -0.67 -7.44
CA LEU A 467 18.46 -1.12 -7.58
C LEU A 467 17.55 -0.49 -6.53
N LEU A 468 17.94 -0.50 -5.26
CA LEU A 468 17.14 0.09 -4.17
C LEU A 468 16.95 1.60 -4.33
N ASN A 469 17.94 2.30 -4.90
CA ASN A 469 17.80 3.70 -5.26
C ASN A 469 16.79 3.89 -6.41
N PHE A 470 16.85 3.08 -7.46
CA PHE A 470 15.89 3.10 -8.57
C PHE A 470 14.47 2.76 -8.10
N ARG A 471 14.32 1.72 -7.30
CA ARG A 471 13.03 1.35 -6.68
C ARG A 471 12.46 2.49 -5.84
N ARG A 472 13.31 3.14 -5.02
CA ARG A 472 12.89 4.27 -4.19
C ARG A 472 12.36 5.43 -5.03
N ILE A 473 13.00 5.74 -6.18
CA ILE A 473 12.54 6.77 -7.13
C ILE A 473 11.23 6.35 -7.79
N GLU A 474 11.14 5.10 -8.27
CA GLU A 474 9.94 4.58 -8.92
C GLU A 474 8.74 4.61 -7.97
N THR A 475 8.92 4.21 -6.73
CA THR A 475 7.83 3.98 -5.78
C THR A 475 7.59 5.14 -4.78
N VAL A 476 8.24 6.30 -4.98
CA VAL A 476 7.98 7.49 -4.15
C VAL A 476 6.48 7.84 -4.17
N HIS A 477 5.92 8.20 -3.02
CA HIS A 477 4.48 8.45 -2.78
C HIS A 477 3.56 7.22 -2.89
N GLN A 478 4.12 6.00 -2.96
CA GLN A 478 3.34 4.76 -3.01
C GLN A 478 3.46 3.88 -1.75
N GLY A 479 4.23 4.33 -0.75
CA GLY A 479 4.43 3.62 0.52
C GLY A 479 5.33 2.38 0.44
N LEU A 480 5.81 2.00 -0.75
CA LEU A 480 6.60 0.77 -0.94
C LEU A 480 8.05 0.91 -0.45
N ARG A 481 8.58 2.13 -0.33
CA ARG A 481 9.91 2.35 0.25
C ARG A 481 10.02 1.83 1.68
N TRP A 482 8.94 1.91 2.46
CA TRP A 482 8.90 1.35 3.82
C TRP A 482 9.16 -0.15 3.83
N MET A 483 8.61 -0.88 2.85
CA MET A 483 8.84 -2.33 2.71
C MET A 483 10.30 -2.65 2.38
N ASP A 484 10.96 -1.88 1.51
CA ASP A 484 12.38 -2.06 1.21
C ASP A 484 13.26 -1.76 2.43
N ILE A 485 12.95 -0.70 3.21
CA ILE A 485 13.64 -0.40 4.48
C ILE A 485 13.59 -1.61 5.42
N ARG A 486 12.43 -2.21 5.59
CA ARG A 486 12.22 -3.34 6.49
C ARG A 486 12.88 -4.64 5.99
N ARG A 487 12.77 -4.93 4.69
CA ARG A 487 13.38 -6.12 4.08
C ARG A 487 14.91 -6.08 4.10
N TYR A 488 15.46 -4.92 3.80
CA TYR A 488 16.90 -4.69 3.77
C TYR A 488 17.48 -4.20 5.09
N ASN A 489 16.61 -4.04 6.11
CA ASN A 489 16.99 -3.63 7.47
C ASN A 489 17.82 -2.34 7.47
N ILE A 490 17.36 -1.35 6.70
CA ILE A 490 18.03 -0.07 6.50
C ILE A 490 17.78 0.82 7.72
N GLU A 491 18.85 1.36 8.29
CA GLU A 491 18.76 2.35 9.34
C GLU A 491 18.43 3.72 8.77
N ILE A 492 17.51 4.43 9.39
CA ILE A 492 17.06 5.74 8.92
C ILE A 492 16.90 6.76 10.05
N PRO A 493 17.34 8.02 9.84
CA PRO A 493 17.15 9.12 10.77
C PRO A 493 15.79 9.80 10.61
N ARG A 494 15.35 10.49 11.67
CA ARG A 494 14.28 11.49 11.62
C ARG A 494 14.87 12.89 11.65
N ARG A 495 14.94 13.51 10.49
CA ARG A 495 15.60 14.80 10.30
C ARG A 495 14.62 15.95 10.50
N LEU A 496 15.04 16.94 11.30
CA LEU A 496 14.42 18.27 11.31
C LEU A 496 15.12 19.13 10.27
N ILE A 497 14.37 19.74 9.39
CA ILE A 497 14.88 20.67 8.39
C ILE A 497 14.92 22.09 8.99
N GLY A 498 16.05 22.74 8.85
CA GLY A 498 16.27 24.12 9.28
C GLY A 498 15.74 25.14 8.27
N ALA A 499 15.80 26.42 8.66
CA ALA A 499 15.36 27.53 7.82
C ALA A 499 16.19 27.68 6.51
N ASP A 500 17.35 27.07 6.45
CA ASP A 500 18.20 27.02 5.25
C ASP A 500 17.84 25.86 4.30
N GLY A 501 16.77 25.12 4.59
CA GLY A 501 16.32 23.95 3.80
C GLY A 501 17.22 22.71 3.94
N LYS A 502 18.07 22.65 4.97
CA LYS A 502 18.98 21.52 5.22
C LYS A 502 18.69 20.86 6.56
N PRO A 503 19.07 19.59 6.75
CA PRO A 503 18.98 18.94 8.04
C PRO A 503 19.76 19.71 9.12
N SER A 504 19.06 20.11 10.18
CA SER A 504 19.62 20.83 11.32
C SER A 504 19.87 19.93 12.52
N LYS A 505 19.05 18.87 12.67
CA LYS A 505 19.11 17.94 13.78
C LYS A 505 18.46 16.61 13.44
N ASN A 506 18.99 15.52 13.98
CA ASN A 506 18.31 14.24 14.04
C ASN A 506 17.50 14.16 15.33
N LEU A 507 16.21 13.82 15.20
CA LEU A 507 15.29 13.78 16.33
C LEU A 507 15.10 12.36 16.87
N ASP A 508 15.21 11.36 15.99
CA ASP A 508 15.08 9.94 16.30
C ASP A 508 15.86 9.13 15.26
N TRP A 509 16.08 7.86 15.55
CA TRP A 509 16.81 6.92 14.71
C TRP A 509 16.15 5.56 14.72
N LEU A 510 15.81 5.03 13.56
CA LEU A 510 15.36 3.66 13.40
C LEU A 510 16.60 2.78 13.20
N GLU A 511 16.93 2.03 14.23
CA GLU A 511 18.10 1.16 14.22
C GLU A 511 17.84 -0.14 13.45
N LYS A 512 18.92 -0.84 13.14
CA LYS A 512 18.86 -2.21 12.68
C LYS A 512 18.08 -3.08 13.68
N ASP A 513 17.20 -3.92 13.15
CA ASP A 513 16.34 -4.83 13.93
C ASP A 513 15.41 -4.13 14.96
N ASP A 514 15.19 -2.84 14.80
CA ASP A 514 14.29 -2.08 15.66
C ASP A 514 12.87 -2.66 15.61
N PRO A 515 12.25 -3.01 16.77
CA PRO A 515 10.88 -3.53 16.79
C PRO A 515 9.85 -2.55 16.21
N ARG A 516 10.14 -1.23 16.18
CA ARG A 516 9.29 -0.21 15.55
C ARG A 516 9.20 -0.33 14.01
N GLN A 517 9.99 -1.21 13.39
CA GLN A 517 9.83 -1.58 12.00
C GLN A 517 8.52 -2.36 11.73
N THR A 518 7.82 -2.82 12.77
CA THR A 518 6.56 -3.55 12.66
C THR A 518 5.44 -2.75 13.31
N VAL A 519 4.38 -2.48 12.56
CA VAL A 519 3.21 -1.76 13.09
C VAL A 519 2.55 -2.60 14.20
N GLN A 520 2.13 -1.95 15.28
CA GLN A 520 1.46 -2.64 16.39
C GLN A 520 0.07 -3.14 15.95
N ILE A 521 -0.31 -4.32 16.42
CA ILE A 521 -1.68 -4.83 16.30
C ILE A 521 -2.64 -3.80 16.91
N PRO A 522 -3.74 -3.42 16.24
CA PRO A 522 -4.67 -2.42 16.75
C PRO A 522 -5.15 -2.71 18.17
N GLN A 523 -5.35 -1.66 18.96
CA GLN A 523 -5.72 -1.81 20.38
C GLN A 523 -7.00 -2.62 20.56
N SER A 524 -8.05 -2.35 19.77
CA SER A 524 -9.32 -3.07 19.80
C SER A 524 -9.14 -4.59 19.57
N ILE A 525 -8.20 -4.96 18.72
CA ILE A 525 -7.89 -6.36 18.41
C ILE A 525 -7.10 -7.03 19.54
N ARG A 526 -6.17 -6.30 20.17
CA ARG A 526 -5.45 -6.80 21.38
C ARG A 526 -6.40 -6.97 22.56
N GLU A 527 -7.33 -6.06 22.74
CA GLU A 527 -8.39 -6.17 23.75
C GLU A 527 -9.32 -7.37 23.51
N ALA A 528 -9.49 -7.79 22.25
CA ALA A 528 -10.18 -9.02 21.89
C ALA A 528 -9.34 -10.30 22.11
N GLY A 529 -8.09 -10.20 22.57
CA GLY A 529 -7.24 -11.33 22.96
C GLY A 529 -6.13 -11.69 21.98
N VAL A 530 -5.94 -10.94 20.90
CA VAL A 530 -4.79 -11.15 19.99
C VAL A 530 -3.52 -10.58 20.60
N GLU A 531 -2.45 -11.38 20.67
CA GLU A 531 -1.17 -10.93 21.20
C GLU A 531 -0.57 -9.81 20.33
N GLY A 532 -0.13 -8.72 20.98
CA GLY A 532 0.53 -7.59 20.33
C GLY A 532 1.95 -7.92 19.83
N ASN A 533 2.47 -7.05 19.00
CA ASN A 533 3.87 -7.10 18.59
C ASN A 533 4.79 -6.58 19.69
N PRO A 534 6.07 -7.02 19.76
CA PRO A 534 7.06 -6.43 20.65
C PRO A 534 7.16 -4.91 20.42
N THR A 535 7.23 -4.16 21.51
CA THR A 535 7.39 -2.71 21.47
C THR A 535 8.77 -2.31 21.98
N LYS A 536 9.34 -1.26 21.40
CA LYS A 536 10.43 -0.50 21.99
C LYS A 536 9.81 0.68 22.70
N SER A 537 10.21 0.94 23.94
CA SER A 537 9.83 2.18 24.63
C SER A 537 10.18 3.33 23.72
N ALA A 538 9.19 4.15 23.39
CA ALA A 538 9.43 5.33 22.59
C ALA A 538 10.54 6.14 23.25
N VAL A 539 11.52 6.58 22.47
CA VAL A 539 12.44 7.61 22.94
C VAL A 539 11.56 8.78 23.36
N PRO A 540 11.63 9.25 24.62
CA PRO A 540 10.80 10.35 25.05
C PRO A 540 11.14 11.57 24.21
N ASN A 541 10.43 11.73 23.11
CA ASN A 541 10.52 12.96 22.37
C ASN A 541 9.54 13.91 23.05
N ALA A 542 10.04 14.95 23.68
CA ALA A 542 9.24 15.98 24.34
C ALA A 542 8.19 16.59 23.39
N ILE A 543 8.41 16.47 22.10
CA ILE A 543 7.45 16.88 21.06
C ILE A 543 6.20 16.00 21.09
N LEU A 544 6.35 14.70 21.36
CA LEU A 544 5.25 13.73 21.27
C LEU A 544 4.54 13.51 22.61
N VAL A 545 5.27 13.65 23.73
CA VAL A 545 4.74 13.34 25.07
C VAL A 545 4.00 14.51 25.69
N ASN A 546 4.28 15.74 25.28
CA ASN A 546 3.64 16.93 25.81
C ASN A 546 2.51 17.43 24.90
N PRO A 547 1.23 17.20 25.23
CA PRO A 547 0.11 17.73 24.44
C PRO A 547 0.18 19.26 24.24
N SER A 548 0.75 20.01 25.19
CA SER A 548 0.96 21.45 25.04
C SER A 548 2.02 21.78 23.96
N ALA A 549 2.87 20.84 23.60
CA ALA A 549 3.80 21.01 22.50
C ALA A 549 3.10 21.07 21.13
N TYR A 550 1.86 20.61 21.05
CA TYR A 550 1.01 20.68 19.86
C TYR A 550 0.07 21.88 19.86
N SER A 551 0.05 22.67 20.93
CA SER A 551 -0.83 23.81 21.11
C SER A 551 -0.26 25.15 20.59
N GLY A 552 0.67 25.10 19.67
CA GLY A 552 1.15 26.31 18.97
C GLY A 552 0.04 26.97 18.12
N PRO A 553 0.20 28.25 17.76
CA PRO A 553 -0.73 28.92 16.86
C PRO A 553 -0.90 28.10 15.57
N GLY A 554 -2.10 27.66 15.27
CA GLY A 554 -2.40 26.85 14.11
C GLY A 554 -2.47 25.34 14.33
N PHE A 555 -2.08 24.83 15.51
CA PHE A 555 -2.39 23.46 15.88
C PHE A 555 -3.80 23.40 16.45
N SER A 556 -4.77 23.30 15.60
CA SER A 556 -6.06 22.78 16.04
C SER A 556 -5.98 21.25 15.97
N VAL A 557 -6.42 20.61 17.03
CA VAL A 557 -6.80 19.20 17.03
C VAL A 557 -8.05 19.03 16.16
N VAL A 558 -8.03 19.68 15.07
CA VAL A 558 -9.03 19.40 14.13
C VAL A 558 -8.59 18.19 13.42
N ASN A 559 -9.09 17.50 13.50
CA ASN A 559 -9.82 16.76 12.75
C ASN A 559 -9.64 17.07 11.38
N GLN A 560 -8.52 17.33 10.97
CA GLN A 560 -8.49 16.40 10.25
C GLN A 560 -9.21 16.48 9.01
N TYR A 561 -8.87 15.81 8.12
CA TYR A 561 -9.18 15.82 6.73
C TYR A 561 -10.67 15.62 6.36
N PRO A 562 -11.46 14.73 6.92
CA PRO A 562 -12.81 14.51 6.41
C PRO A 562 -13.78 15.67 6.70
N ALA A 563 -13.67 16.24 7.87
CA ALA A 563 -14.54 17.34 8.23
C ALA A 563 -14.21 18.62 7.43
N GLN A 564 -12.92 18.81 7.12
CA GLN A 564 -12.52 19.95 6.30
C GLN A 564 -12.93 19.78 4.83
N ALA A 565 -12.81 18.57 4.31
CA ALA A 565 -13.23 18.29 2.94
C ALA A 565 -14.75 18.42 2.75
N GLY A 566 -15.52 18.07 3.77
CA GLY A 566 -16.97 18.24 3.74
C GLY A 566 -17.45 19.67 3.99
N ALA A 567 -16.62 20.49 4.64
CA ALA A 567 -16.97 21.88 4.96
C ALA A 567 -16.61 22.87 3.86
N HIS A 568 -15.73 22.47 2.96
CA HIS A 568 -15.38 23.33 1.84
C HIS A 568 -16.21 22.93 0.63
N THR A 569 -17.29 23.66 0.44
CA THR A 569 -17.97 23.74 -0.84
C THR A 569 -16.97 24.17 -1.90
N PHE A 570 -16.72 23.29 -2.81
CA PHE A 570 -16.05 23.62 -4.06
C PHE A 570 -17.08 23.99 -5.10
#